data_a959d28c35dc398df7d2ad6f3a00c944
#
_entry.id   a959d28c35dc398df7d2ad6f3a00c944
#
_cell.length_a   1.000
_cell.length_b   1.000
_cell.length_c   1.000
_cell.angle_alpha   90.00
_cell.angle_beta   90.00
_cell.angle_gamma   90.00
#
_symmetry.space_group_name_H-M   'P 1'
#
loop_
_entity.id
_entity.type
_entity.pdbx_description
1 polymer ?
#
loop_
_entity_poly.entity_id
_entity_poly.type
_entity_poly.pdbx_seq_one_letter_code
_entity_poly.pdbx_strand_id
1 'polypeptide(L)'
;YPWDRLLIATGAAARPLPLLDKLGDRCFTLRHAADAESLRGTLLPGKSIVIVGAGTIGLELAASATQRGCQVTVVELAPTVMGRNAPAPVRDYLLARHQQAGVRVLLNSAIEHAEAGECLSLMLQNGETLLADVVVYGIGIVANDALAREAGLETANGIIVDSACTTADPDIFAAGDVAITRKSDGSLVRMESWE
;
A
#
# COMPACT_ATOMS: atom_id res chain seq x y z
N TYR A 1 2.48 -31.77 12.26
CA TYR A 1 3.91 -32.06 12.27
C TYR A 1 4.48 -31.62 13.60
N PRO A 2 5.24 -32.47 14.34
CA PRO A 2 5.98 -32.03 15.51
C PRO A 2 7.12 -31.06 15.07
N TRP A 3 7.42 -30.08 15.91
CA TRP A 3 8.49 -29.11 15.69
C TRP A 3 9.10 -28.72 17.04
N ASP A 4 10.37 -28.36 17.04
CA ASP A 4 11.09 -27.86 18.22
C ASP A 4 11.10 -26.33 18.23
N ARG A 5 11.07 -25.71 17.02
CA ARG A 5 10.98 -24.25 16.83
C ARG A 5 10.14 -23.94 15.61
N LEU A 6 9.36 -22.87 15.71
CA LEU A 6 8.47 -22.40 14.63
C LEU A 6 8.83 -20.97 14.22
N LEU A 7 8.97 -20.74 12.90
CA LEU A 7 9.03 -19.40 12.34
C LEU A 7 7.74 -19.11 11.59
N ILE A 8 7.04 -18.04 11.98
CA ILE A 8 5.86 -17.52 11.29
C ILE A 8 6.32 -16.41 10.33
N ALA A 9 6.20 -16.63 9.02
CA ALA A 9 6.58 -15.69 7.97
C ALA A 9 5.45 -15.54 6.93
N THR A 10 4.22 -15.40 7.41
CA THR A 10 2.98 -15.36 6.61
C THR A 10 2.78 -14.05 5.86
N GLY A 11 3.63 -13.05 6.10
CA GLY A 11 3.58 -11.77 5.41
C GLY A 11 2.35 -10.93 5.71
N ALA A 12 1.88 -10.18 4.72
CA ALA A 12 0.74 -9.29 4.83
C ALA A 12 -0.05 -9.23 3.52
N ALA A 13 -1.31 -8.84 3.60
CA ALA A 13 -2.18 -8.53 2.46
C ALA A 13 -2.28 -7.02 2.26
N ALA A 14 -2.65 -6.58 1.05
CA ALA A 14 -3.03 -5.20 0.82
C ALA A 14 -4.23 -4.84 1.71
N ARG A 15 -4.23 -3.65 2.31
CA ARG A 15 -5.36 -3.18 3.10
C ARG A 15 -6.56 -2.96 2.18
N PRO A 16 -7.70 -3.61 2.40
CA PRO A 16 -8.88 -3.43 1.56
C PRO A 16 -9.44 -2.01 1.69
N LEU A 17 -10.03 -1.52 0.61
CA LEU A 17 -10.78 -0.28 0.56
C LEU A 17 -12.14 -0.55 -0.09
N PRO A 18 -13.18 -0.91 0.70
CA PRO A 18 -14.48 -1.32 0.18
C PRO A 18 -15.12 -0.33 -0.79
N LEU A 19 -14.80 0.96 -0.62
CA LEU A 19 -15.23 2.01 -1.54
C LEU A 19 -14.74 1.79 -2.98
N LEU A 20 -13.52 1.26 -3.15
CA LEU A 20 -12.90 1.02 -4.44
C LEU A 20 -13.03 -0.45 -4.88
N ASP A 21 -13.08 -1.39 -3.94
CA ASP A 21 -13.19 -2.83 -4.24
C ASP A 21 -14.44 -3.15 -5.07
N LYS A 22 -15.53 -2.38 -4.88
CA LYS A 22 -16.77 -2.50 -5.66
C LYS A 22 -16.66 -2.10 -7.13
N LEU A 23 -15.55 -1.48 -7.56
CA LEU A 23 -15.34 -1.06 -8.95
C LEU A 23 -14.99 -2.22 -9.89
N GLY A 24 -14.79 -3.44 -9.36
CA GLY A 24 -14.55 -4.67 -10.13
C GLY A 24 -13.18 -4.71 -10.81
N ASP A 25 -13.13 -5.31 -11.99
CA ASP A 25 -11.90 -5.70 -12.70
C ASP A 25 -11.01 -4.53 -13.16
N ARG A 26 -11.46 -3.30 -13.02
CA ARG A 26 -10.68 -2.10 -13.33
C ARG A 26 -10.07 -1.45 -12.09
N CYS A 27 -10.21 -2.09 -10.93
CA CYS A 27 -9.62 -1.64 -9.68
C CYS A 27 -8.62 -2.67 -9.17
N PHE A 28 -7.41 -2.25 -8.88
CA PHE A 28 -6.28 -3.11 -8.55
C PHE A 28 -5.64 -2.71 -7.23
N THR A 29 -5.10 -3.71 -6.55
CA THR A 29 -4.00 -3.54 -5.59
C THR A 29 -2.73 -4.11 -6.19
N LEU A 30 -1.57 -3.77 -5.68
CA LEU A 30 -0.29 -4.29 -6.15
C LEU A 30 0.46 -4.92 -4.97
N ARG A 31 0.40 -6.25 -4.89
CA ARG A 31 1.05 -7.02 -3.83
C ARG A 31 1.82 -8.23 -4.35
N HIS A 32 1.30 -8.91 -5.35
CA HIS A 32 1.86 -10.13 -5.93
C HIS A 32 2.23 -9.95 -7.40
N ALA A 33 3.08 -10.82 -7.92
CA ALA A 33 3.47 -10.80 -9.34
C ALA A 33 2.25 -10.88 -10.29
N ALA A 34 1.24 -11.68 -9.92
CA ALA A 34 0.00 -11.81 -10.68
C ALA A 34 -0.78 -10.47 -10.77
N ASP A 35 -0.77 -9.65 -9.71
CA ASP A 35 -1.39 -8.32 -9.72
C ASP A 35 -0.66 -7.42 -10.74
N ALA A 36 0.67 -7.47 -10.73
CA ALA A 36 1.50 -6.69 -11.64
C ALA A 36 1.30 -7.12 -13.10
N GLU A 37 1.17 -8.42 -13.38
CA GLU A 37 0.89 -8.94 -14.71
C GLU A 37 -0.49 -8.50 -15.22
N SER A 38 -1.52 -8.61 -14.38
CA SER A 38 -2.88 -8.17 -14.70
C SER A 38 -2.93 -6.66 -14.96
N LEU A 39 -2.33 -5.87 -14.08
CA LEU A 39 -2.26 -4.42 -14.21
C LEU A 39 -1.48 -3.99 -15.46
N ARG A 40 -0.36 -4.67 -15.77
CA ARG A 40 0.50 -4.36 -16.92
C ARG A 40 -0.27 -4.35 -18.24
N GLY A 41 -1.25 -5.22 -18.39
CA GLY A 41 -2.12 -5.30 -19.59
C GLY A 41 -3.03 -4.09 -19.76
N THR A 42 -3.32 -3.35 -18.69
CA THR A 42 -4.21 -2.18 -18.70
C THR A 42 -3.47 -0.85 -18.87
N LEU A 43 -2.15 -0.82 -18.60
CA LEU A 43 -1.32 0.39 -18.71
C LEU A 43 -0.94 0.67 -20.17
N LEU A 44 -1.87 1.17 -20.95
CA LEU A 44 -1.70 1.48 -22.37
C LEU A 44 -1.57 3.01 -22.58
N PRO A 45 -0.86 3.45 -23.64
CA PRO A 45 -0.75 4.88 -23.96
C PRO A 45 -2.11 5.56 -24.08
N GLY A 46 -2.24 6.74 -23.50
CA GLY A 46 -3.47 7.54 -23.50
C GLY A 46 -4.51 7.14 -22.45
N LYS A 47 -4.35 6.02 -21.76
CA LYS A 47 -5.25 5.62 -20.68
C LYS A 47 -5.10 6.49 -19.45
N SER A 48 -6.22 6.81 -18.81
CA SER A 48 -6.30 7.58 -17.56
C SER A 48 -6.23 6.64 -16.35
N ILE A 49 -5.28 6.88 -15.47
CA ILE A 49 -5.05 6.07 -14.27
C ILE A 49 -5.12 6.95 -13.03
N VAL A 50 -5.94 6.55 -12.08
CA VAL A 50 -5.96 7.13 -10.74
C VAL A 50 -5.28 6.18 -9.77
N ILE A 51 -4.26 6.67 -9.08
CA ILE A 51 -3.52 5.93 -8.03
C ILE A 51 -3.88 6.55 -6.68
N VAL A 52 -4.37 5.74 -5.76
CA VAL A 52 -4.76 6.16 -4.41
C VAL A 52 -3.70 5.72 -3.41
N GLY A 53 -3.02 6.69 -2.84
CA GLY A 53 -1.86 6.55 -1.97
C GLY A 53 -0.55 6.93 -2.66
N ALA A 54 0.19 7.88 -2.06
CA ALA A 54 1.49 8.36 -2.53
C ALA A 54 2.65 7.80 -1.69
N GLY A 55 2.55 6.54 -1.28
CA GLY A 55 3.66 5.76 -0.71
C GLY A 55 4.59 5.23 -1.79
N THR A 56 5.54 4.36 -1.43
CA THR A 56 6.55 3.78 -2.33
C THR A 56 5.90 3.15 -3.57
N ILE A 57 4.97 2.21 -3.36
CA ILE A 57 4.30 1.48 -4.45
C ILE A 57 3.54 2.45 -5.37
N GLY A 58 2.80 3.41 -4.78
CA GLY A 58 2.02 4.37 -5.57
C GLY A 58 2.88 5.26 -6.45
N LEU A 59 4.01 5.77 -5.95
CA LEU A 59 4.93 6.60 -6.73
C LEU A 59 5.70 5.80 -7.78
N GLU A 60 6.16 4.60 -7.47
CA GLU A 60 6.82 3.71 -8.45
C GLU A 60 5.87 3.36 -9.60
N LEU A 61 4.61 3.05 -9.28
CA LEU A 61 3.59 2.80 -10.28
C LEU A 61 3.30 4.05 -11.11
N ALA A 62 3.20 5.23 -10.48
CA ALA A 62 2.99 6.50 -11.19
C ALA A 62 4.10 6.76 -12.20
N ALA A 63 5.36 6.53 -11.82
CA ALA A 63 6.50 6.66 -12.73
C ALA A 63 6.42 5.66 -13.90
N SER A 64 6.14 4.40 -13.59
CA SER A 64 6.03 3.33 -14.60
C SER A 64 4.86 3.58 -15.57
N ALA A 65 3.70 3.97 -15.08
CA ALA A 65 2.52 4.26 -15.89
C ALA A 65 2.76 5.48 -16.81
N THR A 66 3.40 6.54 -16.27
CA THR A 66 3.75 7.72 -17.06
C THR A 66 4.74 7.39 -18.18
N GLN A 67 5.77 6.57 -17.91
CA GLN A 67 6.71 6.10 -18.93
C GLN A 67 6.04 5.28 -20.04
N ARG A 68 4.92 4.63 -19.73
CA ARG A 68 4.10 3.89 -20.70
C ARG A 68 3.10 4.77 -21.46
N GLY A 69 3.11 6.09 -21.22
CA GLY A 69 2.26 7.06 -21.90
C GLY A 69 0.84 7.18 -21.32
N CYS A 70 0.62 6.71 -20.09
CA CYS A 70 -0.66 6.91 -19.39
C CYS A 70 -0.76 8.35 -18.84
N GLN A 71 -2.00 8.82 -18.68
CA GLN A 71 -2.33 10.03 -17.93
C GLN A 71 -2.53 9.65 -16.46
N VAL A 72 -1.64 10.10 -15.59
CA VAL A 72 -1.60 9.64 -14.20
C VAL A 72 -2.01 10.73 -13.23
N THR A 73 -2.98 10.42 -12.37
CA THR A 73 -3.34 11.23 -11.21
C THR A 73 -3.10 10.41 -9.93
N VAL A 74 -2.34 10.95 -9.00
CA VAL A 74 -2.13 10.38 -7.66
C VAL A 74 -2.96 11.16 -6.66
N VAL A 75 -3.78 10.45 -5.86
CA VAL A 75 -4.59 11.02 -4.78
C VAL A 75 -4.03 10.56 -3.45
N GLU A 76 -3.67 11.50 -2.58
CA GLU A 76 -3.08 11.23 -1.28
C GLU A 76 -3.81 12.02 -0.18
N LEU A 77 -4.22 11.31 0.86
CA LEU A 77 -4.91 11.91 2.02
C LEU A 77 -3.98 12.79 2.84
N ALA A 78 -2.70 12.44 2.93
CA ALA A 78 -1.71 13.19 3.69
C ALA A 78 -1.29 14.49 2.96
N PRO A 79 -0.73 15.47 3.68
CA PRO A 79 -0.22 16.71 3.09
C PRO A 79 1.08 16.54 2.31
N THR A 80 1.61 15.33 2.22
CA THR A 80 2.90 15.04 1.56
C THR A 80 2.97 13.62 1.04
N VAL A 81 3.75 13.40 -0.02
CA VAL A 81 4.10 12.06 -0.50
C VAL A 81 5.09 11.39 0.48
N MET A 82 5.12 10.05 0.53
CA MET A 82 6.10 9.28 1.32
C MET A 82 6.14 9.67 2.81
N GLY A 83 5.05 10.17 3.38
CA GLY A 83 5.01 10.82 4.68
C GLY A 83 5.55 10.00 5.86
N ARG A 84 5.53 8.67 5.77
CA ARG A 84 6.04 7.77 6.81
C ARG A 84 7.48 7.30 6.56
N ASN A 85 7.94 7.32 5.30
CA ASN A 85 9.11 6.55 4.87
C ASN A 85 10.28 7.42 4.40
N ALA A 86 10.12 8.75 4.33
CA ALA A 86 11.16 9.62 3.82
C ALA A 86 11.25 10.95 4.57
N PRO A 87 12.47 11.51 4.77
CA PRO A 87 12.66 12.85 5.31
C PRO A 87 12.19 13.93 4.32
N ALA A 88 11.87 15.12 4.82
CA ALA A 88 11.27 16.21 4.03
C ALA A 88 11.99 16.50 2.71
N PRO A 89 13.33 16.65 2.64
CA PRO A 89 14.01 16.95 1.38
C PRO A 89 13.82 15.88 0.29
N VAL A 90 13.71 14.61 0.70
CA VAL A 90 13.46 13.48 -0.22
C VAL A 90 12.02 13.51 -0.72
N ARG A 91 11.06 13.79 0.16
CA ARG A 91 9.64 13.91 -0.20
C ARG A 91 9.42 15.04 -1.21
N ASP A 92 10.01 16.20 -0.95
CA ASP A 92 9.89 17.39 -1.81
C ASP A 92 10.51 17.12 -3.19
N TYR A 93 11.67 16.48 -3.22
CA TYR A 93 12.32 16.05 -4.46
C TYR A 93 11.46 15.06 -5.26
N LEU A 94 10.92 14.04 -4.62
CA LEU A 94 10.08 13.04 -5.29
C LEU A 94 8.79 13.67 -5.83
N LEU A 95 8.12 14.52 -5.05
CA LEU A 95 6.94 15.25 -5.50
C LEU A 95 7.25 16.08 -6.74
N ALA A 96 8.30 16.89 -6.71
CA ALA A 96 8.71 17.74 -7.83
C ALA A 96 9.04 16.90 -9.08
N ARG A 97 9.74 15.78 -8.93
CA ARG A 97 10.09 14.88 -10.04
C ARG A 97 8.87 14.27 -10.71
N HIS A 98 7.88 13.80 -9.94
CA HIS A 98 6.64 13.27 -10.49
C HIS A 98 5.83 14.34 -11.21
N GLN A 99 5.71 15.55 -10.63
CA GLN A 99 5.01 16.66 -11.26
C GLN A 99 5.70 17.10 -12.57
N GLN A 100 7.03 17.17 -12.59
CA GLN A 100 7.82 17.46 -13.81
C GLN A 100 7.63 16.39 -14.90
N ALA A 101 7.41 15.15 -14.51
CA ALA A 101 7.12 14.06 -15.44
C ALA A 101 5.66 14.06 -15.94
N GLY A 102 4.83 15.01 -15.51
CA GLY A 102 3.43 15.14 -15.93
C GLY A 102 2.43 14.39 -15.04
N VAL A 103 2.86 13.84 -13.89
CA VAL A 103 1.94 13.24 -12.92
C VAL A 103 1.18 14.34 -12.18
N ARG A 104 -0.13 14.28 -12.19
CA ARG A 104 -0.97 15.14 -11.34
C ARG A 104 -1.02 14.56 -9.93
N VAL A 105 -0.51 15.29 -8.93
CA VAL A 105 -0.53 14.85 -7.54
C VAL A 105 -1.47 15.73 -6.73
N LEU A 106 -2.48 15.10 -6.12
CA LEU A 106 -3.50 15.73 -5.28
C LEU A 106 -3.25 15.30 -3.83
N LEU A 107 -2.68 16.20 -3.06
CA LEU A 107 -2.45 16.04 -1.62
C LEU A 107 -3.64 16.55 -0.82
N ASN A 108 -3.76 16.16 0.46
CA ASN A 108 -4.91 16.47 1.32
C ASN A 108 -6.25 16.13 0.65
N SER A 109 -6.27 15.05 -0.12
CA SER A 109 -7.42 14.68 -0.94
C SER A 109 -7.86 13.26 -0.62
N ALA A 110 -9.14 13.07 -0.42
CA ALA A 110 -9.75 11.76 -0.22
C ALA A 110 -10.87 11.52 -1.22
N ILE A 111 -11.05 10.27 -1.60
CA ILE A 111 -12.19 9.83 -2.41
C ILE A 111 -13.37 9.61 -1.47
N GLU A 112 -14.50 10.25 -1.75
CA GLU A 112 -15.75 10.14 -1.00
C GLU A 112 -16.71 9.17 -1.65
N HIS A 113 -16.81 9.21 -2.98
CA HIS A 113 -17.63 8.29 -3.75
C HIS A 113 -16.86 7.73 -4.94
N ALA A 114 -17.18 6.50 -5.32
CA ALA A 114 -16.65 5.85 -6.49
C ALA A 114 -17.71 5.00 -7.17
N GLU A 115 -17.80 5.09 -8.49
CA GLU A 115 -18.78 4.37 -9.29
C GLU A 115 -18.15 3.81 -10.55
N ALA A 116 -18.61 2.61 -10.95
CA ALA A 116 -18.25 1.99 -12.21
C ALA A 116 -19.31 2.29 -13.27
N GLY A 117 -18.87 2.82 -14.41
CA GLY A 117 -19.68 3.10 -15.58
C GLY A 117 -18.89 2.82 -16.84
N GLU A 118 -19.11 3.56 -17.90
CA GLU A 118 -18.26 3.54 -19.11
C GLU A 118 -16.81 3.84 -18.72
N CYS A 119 -16.59 4.91 -17.92
CA CYS A 119 -15.36 5.16 -17.17
C CYS A 119 -15.62 4.97 -15.68
N LEU A 120 -14.56 4.76 -14.90
CA LEU A 120 -14.63 4.85 -13.45
C LEU A 120 -14.73 6.31 -13.05
N SER A 121 -15.67 6.64 -12.17
CA SER A 121 -15.91 7.99 -11.65
C SER A 121 -15.54 8.02 -10.17
N LEU A 122 -14.64 8.92 -9.78
CA LEU A 122 -14.15 9.07 -8.41
C LEU A 122 -14.39 10.51 -7.96
N MET A 123 -15.32 10.72 -7.05
CA MET A 123 -15.60 12.01 -6.46
C MET A 123 -14.75 12.24 -5.23
N LEU A 124 -14.02 13.34 -5.22
CA LEU A 124 -13.20 13.77 -4.09
C LEU A 124 -14.04 14.59 -3.09
N GLN A 125 -13.55 14.70 -1.84
CA GLN A 125 -14.19 15.49 -0.77
C GLN A 125 -14.42 16.97 -1.13
N ASN A 126 -13.61 17.52 -2.04
CA ASN A 126 -13.76 18.90 -2.51
C ASN A 126 -14.80 19.06 -3.62
N GLY A 127 -15.51 17.99 -4.00
CA GLY A 127 -16.50 17.96 -5.07
C GLY A 127 -15.93 17.73 -6.47
N GLU A 128 -14.61 17.69 -6.63
CA GLU A 128 -14.00 17.37 -7.92
C GLU A 128 -14.22 15.89 -8.27
N THR A 129 -14.54 15.63 -9.53
CA THR A 129 -14.70 14.27 -10.05
C THR A 129 -13.57 13.93 -11.00
N LEU A 130 -12.88 12.82 -10.72
CA LEU A 130 -11.85 12.23 -11.57
C LEU A 130 -12.47 11.10 -12.39
N LEU A 131 -12.21 11.10 -13.69
CA LEU A 131 -12.56 9.98 -14.57
C LEU A 131 -11.31 9.15 -14.84
N ALA A 132 -11.44 7.83 -14.75
CA ALA A 132 -10.33 6.91 -14.95
C ALA A 132 -10.76 5.67 -15.75
N ASP A 133 -9.84 5.14 -16.55
CA ASP A 133 -9.96 3.82 -17.14
C ASP A 133 -9.62 2.74 -16.10
N VAL A 134 -8.63 3.04 -15.24
CA VAL A 134 -8.08 2.13 -14.24
C VAL A 134 -7.85 2.86 -12.93
N VAL A 135 -8.15 2.21 -11.83
CA VAL A 135 -7.82 2.65 -10.47
C VAL A 135 -6.86 1.66 -9.84
N VAL A 136 -5.82 2.16 -9.19
CA VAL A 136 -4.94 1.34 -8.35
C VAL A 136 -4.85 1.97 -6.98
N TYR A 137 -4.98 1.20 -5.92
CA TYR A 137 -4.83 1.74 -4.57
C TYR A 137 -3.80 0.97 -3.74
N GLY A 138 -3.06 1.73 -2.92
CA GLY A 138 -2.06 1.21 -2.00
C GLY A 138 -2.04 2.04 -0.72
N ILE A 139 -2.98 1.75 0.20
CA ILE A 139 -3.21 2.50 1.45
C ILE A 139 -2.63 1.80 2.69
N GLY A 140 -1.67 0.91 2.48
CA GLY A 140 -1.01 0.14 3.52
C GLY A 140 -1.35 -1.35 3.47
N ILE A 141 -0.96 -2.05 4.52
CA ILE A 141 -1.07 -3.51 4.63
C ILE A 141 -1.84 -3.93 5.88
N VAL A 142 -2.33 -5.17 5.85
CA VAL A 142 -2.86 -5.90 7.01
C VAL A 142 -2.01 -7.15 7.17
N ALA A 143 -1.40 -7.33 8.34
CA ALA A 143 -0.57 -8.48 8.63
C ALA A 143 -1.40 -9.77 8.63
N ASN A 144 -0.84 -10.85 8.10
CA ASN A 144 -1.46 -12.17 8.10
C ASN A 144 -1.18 -12.88 9.45
N ASP A 145 -1.64 -12.27 10.55
CA ASP A 145 -1.37 -12.68 11.94
C ASP A 145 -2.44 -13.62 12.55
N ALA A 146 -3.42 -14.04 11.77
CA ALA A 146 -4.53 -14.86 12.26
C ALA A 146 -4.07 -16.12 12.97
N LEU A 147 -3.12 -16.86 12.40
CA LEU A 147 -2.56 -18.08 12.99
C LEU A 147 -1.98 -17.83 14.40
N ALA A 148 -1.21 -16.75 14.54
CA ALA A 148 -0.60 -16.37 15.81
C ALA A 148 -1.65 -15.96 16.85
N ARG A 149 -2.64 -15.18 16.43
CA ARG A 149 -3.74 -14.73 17.29
C ARG A 149 -4.59 -15.92 17.77
N GLU A 150 -4.89 -16.88 16.89
CA GLU A 150 -5.62 -18.10 17.26
C GLU A 150 -4.81 -18.99 18.21
N ALA A 151 -3.48 -18.96 18.10
CA ALA A 151 -2.57 -19.63 19.03
C ALA A 151 -2.38 -18.88 20.36
N GLY A 152 -3.01 -17.71 20.55
CA GLY A 152 -2.91 -16.92 21.78
C GLY A 152 -1.65 -16.05 21.88
N LEU A 153 -0.88 -15.89 20.80
CA LEU A 153 0.26 -14.98 20.76
C LEU A 153 -0.21 -13.52 20.72
N GLU A 154 0.60 -12.63 21.25
CA GLU A 154 0.31 -11.19 21.24
C GLU A 154 0.43 -10.61 19.82
N THR A 155 -0.63 -9.91 19.39
CA THR A 155 -0.70 -9.31 18.05
C THR A 155 -1.21 -7.86 18.12
N ALA A 156 -0.70 -7.00 17.22
CA ALA A 156 -1.14 -5.61 17.04
C ALA A 156 -1.07 -5.23 15.55
N ASN A 157 -1.97 -5.78 14.72
CA ASN A 157 -1.84 -5.80 13.26
C ASN A 157 -0.46 -6.32 12.83
N GLY A 158 -0.05 -7.43 13.44
CA GLY A 158 1.23 -8.10 13.29
C GLY A 158 1.60 -8.82 14.57
N ILE A 159 2.46 -9.82 14.47
CA ILE A 159 2.92 -10.62 15.60
C ILE A 159 3.97 -9.81 16.34
N ILE A 160 3.74 -9.59 17.64
CA ILE A 160 4.68 -8.82 18.45
C ILE A 160 5.88 -9.69 18.78
N VAL A 161 7.07 -9.19 18.46
CA VAL A 161 8.36 -9.84 18.70
C VAL A 161 9.34 -8.89 19.39
N ASP A 162 10.37 -9.44 19.99
CA ASP A 162 11.53 -8.72 20.48
C ASP A 162 12.56 -8.41 19.37
N SER A 163 13.72 -7.87 19.73
CA SER A 163 14.80 -7.57 18.80
C SER A 163 15.48 -8.82 18.19
N ALA A 164 15.22 -10.01 18.75
CA ALA A 164 15.67 -11.29 18.22
C ALA A 164 14.59 -12.01 17.40
N CYS A 165 13.51 -11.32 17.06
CA CYS A 165 12.35 -11.86 16.36
C CYS A 165 11.59 -12.94 17.16
N THR A 166 11.77 -13.03 18.47
CA THR A 166 11.12 -13.99 19.36
C THR A 166 9.79 -13.44 19.83
N THR A 167 8.73 -14.25 19.82
CA THR A 167 7.43 -13.92 20.38
C THR A 167 7.39 -14.06 21.91
N ALA A 168 6.24 -13.98 22.53
CA ALA A 168 6.07 -14.30 23.95
C ALA A 168 6.36 -15.80 24.26
N ASP A 169 6.27 -16.66 23.27
CA ASP A 169 6.72 -18.06 23.35
C ASP A 169 8.17 -18.14 22.84
N PRO A 170 9.13 -18.66 23.65
CA PRO A 170 10.57 -18.67 23.31
C PRO A 170 10.92 -19.60 22.13
N ASP A 171 10.03 -20.53 21.78
CA ASP A 171 10.21 -21.44 20.66
C ASP A 171 9.48 -20.99 19.38
N ILE A 172 8.77 -19.83 19.43
CA ILE A 172 8.06 -19.26 18.29
C ILE A 172 8.66 -17.92 17.91
N PHE A 173 8.98 -17.78 16.64
CA PHE A 173 9.57 -16.57 16.02
C PHE A 173 8.63 -16.03 14.95
N ALA A 174 8.73 -14.73 14.67
CA ALA A 174 8.07 -14.14 13.50
C ALA A 174 9.01 -13.15 12.78
N ALA A 175 8.94 -13.14 11.44
CA ALA A 175 9.77 -12.28 10.61
C ALA A 175 9.05 -11.78 9.35
N GLY A 176 9.55 -10.71 8.75
CA GLY A 176 8.97 -10.06 7.58
C GLY A 176 7.74 -9.21 7.92
N ASP A 177 6.87 -8.96 6.94
CA ASP A 177 5.72 -8.04 7.05
C ASP A 177 4.70 -8.44 8.12
N VAL A 178 4.71 -9.69 8.58
CA VAL A 178 3.85 -10.15 9.66
C VAL A 178 4.36 -9.73 11.05
N ALA A 179 5.66 -9.45 11.19
CA ALA A 179 6.25 -9.10 12.47
C ALA A 179 6.14 -7.60 12.80
N ILE A 180 6.02 -7.30 14.10
CA ILE A 180 6.11 -5.95 14.63
C ILE A 180 7.01 -5.99 15.88
N THR A 181 8.09 -5.23 15.85
CA THR A 181 9.10 -5.28 16.91
C THR A 181 8.72 -4.35 18.06
N ARG A 182 8.74 -4.89 19.28
CA ARG A 182 8.63 -4.11 20.51
C ARG A 182 10.01 -3.58 20.88
N LYS A 183 10.16 -2.25 20.92
CA LYS A 183 11.37 -1.59 21.39
C LYS A 183 11.45 -1.56 22.92
N SER A 184 12.63 -1.21 23.45
CA SER A 184 12.89 -1.10 24.87
C SER A 184 12.02 -0.02 25.59
N ASP A 185 11.55 0.98 24.85
CA ASP A 185 10.61 2.01 25.35
C ASP A 185 9.14 1.57 25.29
N GLY A 186 8.88 0.33 24.88
CA GLY A 186 7.53 -0.23 24.71
C GLY A 186 6.85 0.13 23.39
N SER A 187 7.43 0.99 22.57
CA SER A 187 6.87 1.33 21.26
C SER A 187 6.93 0.15 20.30
N LEU A 188 5.93 0.07 19.41
CA LEU A 188 5.84 -0.96 18.38
C LEU A 188 6.28 -0.37 17.03
N VAL A 189 7.20 -1.03 16.36
CA VAL A 189 7.72 -0.61 15.06
C VAL A 189 7.64 -1.75 14.07
N ARG A 190 7.02 -1.51 12.93
CA ARG A 190 7.08 -2.39 11.78
C ARG A 190 8.20 -1.96 10.86
N MET A 191 9.03 -2.89 10.48
CA MET A 191 10.03 -2.69 9.44
C MET A 191 9.46 -3.25 8.13
N GLU A 192 9.03 -2.35 7.24
CA GLU A 192 8.42 -2.70 5.94
C GLU A 192 9.48 -2.70 4.81
N SER A 193 10.74 -2.53 5.14
CA SER A 193 11.86 -2.60 4.20
C SER A 193 12.84 -3.69 4.64
N TRP A 194 13.48 -4.30 3.68
CA TRP A 194 14.64 -5.15 3.88
C TRP A 194 15.88 -4.26 3.76
N GLU A 195 16.60 -4.14 4.84
CA GLU A 195 17.94 -3.54 4.91
C GLU A 195 18.95 -4.61 5.25
#